data_af1c43a5df3a9d63c9e5420530afc9c7
#
_entry.id   af1c43a5df3a9d63c9e5420530afc9c7
#
_cell.length_a   1.000
_cell.length_b   1.000
_cell.length_c   1.000
_cell.angle_alpha   90.00
_cell.angle_beta   90.00
_cell.angle_gamma   90.00
#
_symmetry.space_group_name_H-M   'P 1'
#
loop_
_entity.id
_entity.type
_entity.pdbx_description
1 polymer ?
#
loop_
_entity_poly.entity_id
_entity_poly.type
_entity_poly.pdbx_seq_one_letter_code
_entity_poly.pdbx_strand_id
1 'polypeptide(L)'
;TRGTGAKKILLRAVGPTLGTEFNVPDALAHPTLTLYHGSTVVDTNTTWGGSAELSAVFTQVGAFPLGATSADAALVENLDRGAYSAIVTAPAGSSGIALVEAYDADPGSPPAEIVNISTRALVGAEAKDTLIAGFAITGTTSDTVLIRGVGPSLGTLFGLRRALGNSHVAVFDSTGAQLAANTIWGRGGRGDDNDAEDEDRENDLDAASDRCGAWHLPRGSNDSALLLTLAPG
;
A
#
# COMPACT_ATOMS: atom_id res chain seq x y z
N THR A 1 9.45 -9.12 1.67
CA THR A 1 10.30 -9.53 0.54
C THR A 1 10.37 -11.06 0.43
N ARG A 2 10.47 -11.58 -0.77
CA ARG A 2 10.61 -13.02 -1.11
C ARG A 2 11.77 -13.18 -2.09
N GLY A 3 12.40 -14.36 -2.15
CA GLY A 3 13.55 -14.64 -3.01
C GLY A 3 14.83 -14.82 -2.23
N THR A 4 15.98 -14.77 -2.90
CA THR A 4 17.32 -14.91 -2.30
C THR A 4 18.06 -13.57 -2.37
N GLY A 5 18.78 -13.23 -1.29
CA GLY A 5 19.50 -11.97 -1.17
C GLY A 5 18.69 -10.85 -0.54
N ALA A 6 19.38 -9.74 -0.26
CA ALA A 6 18.74 -8.54 0.24
C ALA A 6 18.05 -7.77 -0.89
N LYS A 7 17.01 -7.03 -0.57
CA LYS A 7 16.25 -6.16 -1.46
C LYS A 7 16.50 -4.71 -1.12
N LYS A 8 16.98 -3.92 -2.09
CA LYS A 8 17.13 -2.49 -1.90
C LYS A 8 15.78 -1.79 -2.07
N ILE A 9 15.32 -1.14 -1.02
CA ILE A 9 14.02 -0.46 -0.97
C ILE A 9 14.24 1.02 -0.67
N LEU A 10 13.63 1.89 -1.46
CA LEU A 10 13.42 3.29 -1.11
C LEU A 10 12.06 3.40 -0.41
N LEU A 11 12.04 4.00 0.77
CA LEU A 11 10.84 4.39 1.50
C LEU A 11 10.78 5.91 1.62
N ARG A 12 9.62 6.52 1.39
CA ARG A 12 9.42 7.95 1.57
C ARG A 12 8.14 8.21 2.37
N ALA A 13 8.21 9.21 3.24
CA ALA A 13 7.05 9.82 3.88
C ALA A 13 6.99 11.28 3.45
N VAL A 14 6.10 11.56 2.52
CA VAL A 14 5.96 12.87 1.90
C VAL A 14 4.80 13.61 2.54
N GLY A 15 5.07 14.77 3.08
CA GLY A 15 4.09 15.66 3.67
C GLY A 15 4.24 17.08 3.10
N PRO A 16 5.29 17.84 3.43
CA PRO A 16 5.45 19.21 2.95
C PRO A 16 5.37 19.35 1.43
N THR A 17 6.01 18.45 0.68
CA THR A 17 5.98 18.48 -0.79
C THR A 17 4.56 18.24 -1.35
N LEU A 18 3.68 17.50 -0.65
CA LEU A 18 2.28 17.40 -1.06
C LEU A 18 1.58 18.75 -1.06
N GLY A 19 1.86 19.58 -0.04
CA GLY A 19 1.28 20.93 0.07
C GLY A 19 1.83 21.89 -0.97
N THR A 20 3.17 21.89 -1.18
CA THR A 20 3.83 22.88 -2.04
C THR A 20 3.72 22.58 -3.53
N GLU A 21 3.84 21.30 -3.93
CA GLU A 21 3.89 20.90 -5.33
C GLU A 21 2.54 20.37 -5.86
N PHE A 22 1.74 19.77 -4.98
CA PHE A 22 0.48 19.14 -5.37
C PHE A 22 -0.76 19.83 -4.82
N ASN A 23 -0.58 20.92 -4.07
CA ASN A 23 -1.67 21.71 -3.45
C ASN A 23 -2.62 20.86 -2.58
N VAL A 24 -2.10 19.80 -1.92
CA VAL A 24 -2.88 19.00 -0.99
C VAL A 24 -3.10 19.81 0.30
N PRO A 25 -4.36 20.12 0.65
CA PRO A 25 -4.64 20.83 1.88
C PRO A 25 -4.31 19.96 3.10
N ASP A 26 -3.97 20.60 4.21
CA ASP A 26 -3.66 19.90 5.48
C ASP A 26 -2.53 18.86 5.35
N ALA A 27 -1.57 19.05 4.44
CA ALA A 27 -0.40 18.20 4.32
C ALA A 27 0.42 18.21 5.62
N LEU A 28 0.89 17.05 6.05
CA LEU A 28 1.65 16.89 7.29
C LEU A 28 3.00 17.62 7.19
N ALA A 29 3.21 18.61 8.07
CA ALA A 29 4.38 19.48 7.98
C ALA A 29 5.72 18.78 8.31
N HIS A 30 5.71 17.78 9.21
CA HIS A 30 6.92 17.10 9.68
C HIS A 30 6.65 15.60 9.88
N PRO A 31 6.65 14.79 8.81
CA PRO A 31 6.54 13.35 8.93
C PRO A 31 7.80 12.74 9.55
N THR A 32 7.64 11.80 10.45
CA THR A 32 8.71 10.92 10.90
C THR A 32 8.47 9.54 10.32
N LEU A 33 9.42 9.03 9.56
CA LEU A 33 9.39 7.69 8.97
C LEU A 33 10.27 6.76 9.80
N THR A 34 9.69 5.70 10.34
CA THR A 34 10.41 4.66 11.07
C THR A 34 10.18 3.30 10.44
N LEU A 35 11.26 2.61 10.11
CA LEU A 35 11.24 1.25 9.57
C LEU A 35 11.48 0.24 10.69
N TYR A 36 10.64 -0.80 10.74
CA TYR A 36 10.70 -1.89 11.71
C TYR A 36 10.86 -3.24 11.02
N HIS A 37 11.61 -4.14 11.67
CA HIS A 37 11.55 -5.59 11.42
C HIS A 37 10.98 -6.25 12.69
N GLY A 38 9.74 -6.72 12.62
CA GLY A 38 8.99 -7.10 13.82
C GLY A 38 8.79 -5.91 14.76
N SER A 39 9.31 -5.99 15.98
CA SER A 39 9.31 -4.90 16.96
C SER A 39 10.62 -4.11 17.03
N THR A 40 11.63 -4.49 16.25
CA THR A 40 12.95 -3.85 16.25
C THR A 40 12.98 -2.71 15.25
N VAL A 41 13.41 -1.53 15.66
CA VAL A 41 13.68 -0.39 14.77
C VAL A 41 14.91 -0.73 13.92
N VAL A 42 14.74 -0.66 12.61
CA VAL A 42 15.84 -0.79 11.64
C VAL A 42 16.47 0.58 11.41
N ASP A 43 15.65 1.57 11.05
CA ASP A 43 16.09 2.95 10.85
C ASP A 43 14.95 3.95 11.07
N THR A 44 15.30 5.23 11.28
CA THR A 44 14.35 6.34 11.43
C THR A 44 14.87 7.59 10.73
N ASN A 45 13.99 8.25 9.98
CA ASN A 45 14.30 9.52 9.32
C ASN A 45 13.22 10.56 9.58
N THR A 46 13.63 11.81 9.86
CA THR A 46 12.74 12.95 10.09
C THR A 46 12.91 14.04 9.04
N THR A 47 13.93 13.93 8.20
CA THR A 47 14.18 14.81 7.05
C THR A 47 15.15 14.14 6.09
N TRP A 48 14.86 14.17 4.79
CA TRP A 48 15.74 13.60 3.78
C TRP A 48 17.02 14.41 3.56
N GLY A 49 17.04 15.68 4.01
CA GLY A 49 18.22 16.53 4.11
C GLY A 49 18.84 16.98 2.79
N GLY A 50 18.15 16.87 1.67
CA GLY A 50 18.71 17.23 0.36
C GLY A 50 19.85 16.30 -0.10
N SER A 51 19.89 15.05 0.41
CA SER A 51 20.95 14.09 0.10
C SER A 51 21.07 13.82 -1.41
N ALA A 52 22.27 13.99 -1.96
CA ALA A 52 22.53 13.69 -3.37
C ALA A 52 22.38 12.19 -3.68
N GLU A 53 22.67 11.32 -2.71
CA GLU A 53 22.50 9.87 -2.86
C GLU A 53 21.01 9.50 -2.95
N LEU A 54 20.18 10.05 -2.06
CA LEU A 54 18.73 9.86 -2.12
C LEU A 54 18.13 10.43 -3.41
N SER A 55 18.58 11.63 -3.83
CA SER A 55 18.14 12.25 -5.08
C SER A 55 18.45 11.38 -6.31
N ALA A 56 19.61 10.74 -6.34
CA ALA A 56 19.96 9.78 -7.41
C ALA A 56 19.03 8.56 -7.41
N VAL A 57 18.69 8.03 -6.23
CA VAL A 57 17.74 6.91 -6.12
C VAL A 57 16.33 7.35 -6.54
N PHE A 58 15.86 8.54 -6.18
CA PHE A 58 14.57 9.07 -6.66
C PHE A 58 14.51 9.07 -8.19
N THR A 59 15.57 9.57 -8.83
CA THR A 59 15.65 9.56 -10.30
C THR A 59 15.64 8.14 -10.88
N GLN A 60 16.40 7.23 -10.25
CA GLN A 60 16.51 5.83 -10.69
C GLN A 60 15.14 5.12 -10.70
N VAL A 61 14.32 5.35 -9.67
CA VAL A 61 13.02 4.67 -9.51
C VAL A 61 11.85 5.46 -10.13
N GLY A 62 12.10 6.61 -10.73
CA GLY A 62 11.04 7.46 -11.29
C GLY A 62 10.20 8.20 -10.25
N ALA A 63 10.68 8.31 -9.01
CA ALA A 63 9.99 9.08 -7.97
C ALA A 63 10.15 10.59 -8.22
N PHE A 64 9.11 11.37 -7.96
CA PHE A 64 9.19 12.82 -8.09
C PHE A 64 10.22 13.41 -7.09
N PRO A 65 10.89 14.53 -7.43
CA PRO A 65 11.88 15.14 -6.55
C PRO A 65 11.21 15.73 -5.31
N LEU A 66 11.93 15.72 -4.19
CA LEU A 66 11.58 16.46 -2.97
C LEU A 66 12.36 17.76 -2.92
N GLY A 67 11.79 18.82 -2.38
CA GLY A 67 12.50 20.08 -2.15
C GLY A 67 13.73 19.85 -1.27
N ALA A 68 14.91 20.36 -1.65
CA ALA A 68 16.17 20.08 -0.97
C ALA A 68 16.18 20.43 0.53
N THR A 69 15.35 21.38 0.93
CA THR A 69 15.18 21.82 2.33
C THR A 69 13.84 21.41 2.94
N SER A 70 13.07 20.57 2.23
CA SER A 70 11.78 20.12 2.75
C SER A 70 11.97 19.18 3.95
N ALA A 71 11.00 19.18 4.84
CA ALA A 71 10.96 18.27 5.99
C ALA A 71 10.29 16.93 5.67
N ASP A 72 10.23 16.55 4.40
CA ASP A 72 9.86 15.20 4.01
C ASP A 72 10.91 14.18 4.50
N ALA A 73 10.51 12.96 4.75
CA ALA A 73 11.42 11.92 5.20
C ALA A 73 11.64 10.85 4.11
N ALA A 74 12.87 10.33 4.03
CA ALA A 74 13.22 9.25 3.11
C ALA A 74 14.32 8.36 3.67
N LEU A 75 14.23 7.05 3.38
CA LEU A 75 15.19 6.02 3.74
C LEU A 75 15.49 5.14 2.52
N VAL A 76 16.72 4.70 2.39
CA VAL A 76 17.11 3.63 1.45
C VAL A 76 17.79 2.53 2.25
N GLU A 77 17.20 1.34 2.23
CA GLU A 77 17.66 0.21 3.00
C GLU A 77 17.81 -1.06 2.16
N ASN A 78 18.81 -1.88 2.51
CA ASN A 78 18.96 -3.23 1.97
C ASN A 78 18.31 -4.21 2.96
N LEU A 79 17.14 -4.71 2.61
CA LEU A 79 16.31 -5.53 3.48
C LEU A 79 16.43 -7.00 3.12
N ASP A 80 16.82 -7.82 4.06
CA ASP A 80 16.77 -9.27 3.94
C ASP A 80 15.33 -9.77 3.78
N ARG A 81 15.19 -11.05 3.46
CA ARG A 81 13.87 -11.69 3.40
C ARG A 81 13.15 -11.55 4.74
N GLY A 82 11.94 -11.02 4.72
CA GLY A 82 11.15 -10.81 5.93
C GLY A 82 9.94 -9.91 5.73
N ALA A 83 9.21 -9.72 6.82
CA ALA A 83 8.12 -8.76 6.92
C ALA A 83 8.61 -7.51 7.64
N TYR A 84 8.40 -6.37 7.02
CA TYR A 84 8.80 -5.06 7.53
C TYR A 84 7.59 -4.16 7.65
N SER A 85 7.65 -3.18 8.53
CA SER A 85 6.63 -2.16 8.69
C SER A 85 7.26 -0.78 8.64
N ALA A 86 6.81 0.06 7.72
CA ALA A 86 7.12 1.48 7.69
C ALA A 86 5.99 2.25 8.37
N ILE A 87 6.32 2.96 9.44
CA ILE A 87 5.34 3.74 10.22
C ILE A 87 5.66 5.22 10.05
N VAL A 88 4.65 5.98 9.66
CA VAL A 88 4.72 7.44 9.60
C VAL A 88 3.98 8.03 10.79
N THR A 89 4.64 8.90 11.51
CA THR A 89 4.07 9.61 12.65
C THR A 89 4.24 11.12 12.51
N ALA A 90 3.39 11.86 13.19
CA ALA A 90 3.47 13.30 13.33
C ALA A 90 4.06 13.68 14.70
N PRO A 91 4.68 14.87 14.85
CA PRO A 91 5.00 15.42 16.18
C PRO A 91 3.76 15.51 17.07
N ALA A 92 3.96 15.44 18.39
CA ALA A 92 2.86 15.51 19.34
C ALA A 92 2.01 16.79 19.13
N GLY A 93 0.70 16.60 19.06
CA GLY A 93 -0.27 17.70 18.82
C GLY A 93 -0.41 18.11 17.36
N SER A 94 0.30 17.45 16.42
CA SER A 94 0.19 17.66 14.98
C SER A 94 -0.61 16.54 14.32
N SER A 95 -1.25 16.89 13.21
CA SER A 95 -1.92 15.93 12.31
C SER A 95 -1.83 16.47 10.87
N GLY A 96 -2.08 15.61 9.91
CA GLY A 96 -2.08 16.01 8.50
C GLY A 96 -2.05 14.81 7.56
N ILE A 97 -2.12 15.11 6.27
CA ILE A 97 -2.06 14.13 5.19
C ILE A 97 -0.59 13.87 4.84
N ALA A 98 -0.21 12.62 4.76
CA ALA A 98 1.10 12.19 4.27
C ALA A 98 0.94 11.06 3.25
N LEU A 99 1.78 11.08 2.22
CA LEU A 99 1.95 10.00 1.26
C LEU A 99 3.08 9.10 1.74
N VAL A 100 2.85 7.80 1.79
CA VAL A 100 3.88 6.80 2.06
C VAL A 100 4.15 6.03 0.78
N GLU A 101 5.40 5.99 0.39
CA GLU A 101 5.83 5.33 -0.84
C GLU A 101 6.90 4.29 -0.57
N ALA A 102 6.83 3.17 -1.28
CA ALA A 102 7.86 2.14 -1.29
C ALA A 102 8.21 1.80 -2.74
N TYR A 103 9.49 1.91 -3.07
CA TYR A 103 10.01 1.60 -4.40
C TYR A 103 11.04 0.48 -4.33
N ASP A 104 11.00 -0.38 -5.31
CA ASP A 104 12.10 -1.27 -5.62
C ASP A 104 13.26 -0.44 -6.19
N ALA A 105 14.34 -0.34 -5.44
CA ALA A 105 15.52 0.45 -5.81
C ALA A 105 16.72 -0.42 -6.20
N ASP A 106 16.51 -1.71 -6.47
CA ASP A 106 17.55 -2.55 -7.02
C ASP A 106 17.81 -2.21 -8.50
N PRO A 107 19.07 -2.29 -8.94
CA PRO A 107 19.36 -2.22 -10.36
C PRO A 107 19.03 -3.56 -11.04
N GLY A 108 18.35 -3.52 -12.17
CA GLY A 108 18.03 -4.71 -12.98
C GLY A 108 16.89 -5.57 -12.43
N SER A 109 16.99 -6.88 -12.57
CA SER A 109 15.98 -7.85 -12.13
C SER A 109 16.57 -8.76 -11.05
N PRO A 110 16.62 -8.34 -9.80
CA PRO A 110 17.17 -9.15 -8.72
C PRO A 110 16.26 -10.35 -8.41
N PRO A 111 16.81 -11.41 -7.80
CA PRO A 111 16.04 -12.60 -7.44
C PRO A 111 15.08 -12.38 -6.26
N ALA A 112 15.15 -11.23 -5.59
CA ALA A 112 14.23 -10.85 -4.52
C ALA A 112 13.18 -9.87 -5.03
N GLU A 113 11.93 -10.05 -4.60
CA GLU A 113 10.78 -9.24 -5.03
C GLU A 113 9.89 -8.83 -3.85
N ILE A 114 9.13 -7.76 -4.02
CA ILE A 114 8.05 -7.37 -3.12
C ILE A 114 6.82 -8.16 -3.53
N VAL A 115 6.29 -9.00 -2.63
CA VAL A 115 5.12 -9.84 -2.92
C VAL A 115 3.83 -9.33 -2.32
N ASN A 116 3.91 -8.42 -1.36
CA ASN A 116 2.74 -7.81 -0.74
C ASN A 116 3.08 -6.41 -0.20
N ILE A 117 2.17 -5.48 -0.43
CA ILE A 117 2.14 -4.18 0.22
C ILE A 117 0.79 -4.05 0.91
N SER A 118 0.78 -3.75 2.21
CA SER A 118 -0.43 -3.50 2.96
C SER A 118 -0.31 -2.19 3.74
N THR A 119 -1.39 -1.44 3.80
CA THR A 119 -1.45 -0.19 4.55
C THR A 119 -2.67 -0.20 5.48
N ARG A 120 -2.55 0.47 6.61
CA ARG A 120 -3.63 0.61 7.58
C ARG A 120 -3.79 2.07 8.00
N ALA A 121 -5.02 2.57 7.85
CA ALA A 121 -5.39 3.90 8.29
C ALA A 121 -6.80 3.91 8.88
N LEU A 122 -7.16 5.00 9.53
CA LEU A 122 -8.55 5.25 9.87
C LEU A 122 -9.29 5.64 8.58
N VAL A 123 -10.37 4.93 8.29
CA VAL A 123 -11.24 5.18 7.13
C VAL A 123 -12.61 5.59 7.64
N GLY A 124 -13.18 6.64 7.09
CA GLY A 124 -14.49 7.18 7.44
C GLY A 124 -15.44 7.23 6.25
N ALA A 125 -16.57 7.89 6.44
CA ALA A 125 -17.62 8.03 5.43
C ALA A 125 -17.40 9.21 4.48
N GLU A 126 -16.54 10.15 4.83
CA GLU A 126 -16.27 11.33 4.01
C GLU A 126 -15.13 11.05 3.01
N ALA A 127 -15.15 11.73 1.85
CA ALA A 127 -14.14 11.54 0.81
C ALA A 127 -12.70 11.77 1.32
N LYS A 128 -12.49 12.72 2.23
CA LYS A 128 -11.19 12.97 2.87
C LYS A 128 -10.71 11.84 3.79
N ASP A 129 -11.62 10.98 4.21
CA ASP A 129 -11.34 9.83 5.09
C ASP A 129 -11.15 8.52 4.29
N THR A 130 -10.95 8.61 2.98
CA THR A 130 -10.70 7.48 2.11
C THR A 130 -9.22 7.10 2.16
N LEU A 131 -8.94 5.81 2.34
CA LEU A 131 -7.59 5.27 2.19
C LEU A 131 -7.31 5.03 0.71
N ILE A 132 -6.29 5.69 0.17
CA ILE A 132 -5.85 5.52 -1.22
C ILE A 132 -4.52 4.76 -1.19
N ALA A 133 -4.46 3.65 -1.92
CA ALA A 133 -3.24 2.89 -2.17
C ALA A 133 -3.02 2.78 -3.67
N GLY A 134 -1.87 3.24 -4.15
CA GLY A 134 -1.47 3.14 -5.55
C GLY A 134 -0.40 2.06 -5.74
N PHE A 135 -0.36 1.49 -6.93
CA PHE A 135 0.70 0.59 -7.38
C PHE A 135 0.91 0.76 -8.88
N ALA A 136 2.09 0.41 -9.36
CA ALA A 136 2.41 0.40 -10.78
C ALA A 136 2.85 -1.01 -11.20
N ILE A 137 2.36 -1.46 -12.34
CA ILE A 137 2.82 -2.69 -12.99
C ILE A 137 3.82 -2.30 -14.06
N THR A 138 5.03 -2.81 -13.94
CA THR A 138 6.13 -2.54 -14.86
C THR A 138 6.45 -3.77 -15.72
N GLY A 139 7.16 -3.58 -16.82
CA GLY A 139 7.54 -4.66 -17.73
C GLY A 139 6.68 -4.68 -18.98
N THR A 140 6.54 -5.85 -19.63
CA THR A 140 5.89 -6.01 -20.94
C THR A 140 4.70 -6.96 -20.92
N THR A 141 4.41 -7.57 -19.79
CA THR A 141 3.32 -8.54 -19.62
C THR A 141 2.37 -8.08 -18.53
N SER A 142 1.10 -8.44 -18.68
CA SER A 142 0.10 -8.23 -17.63
C SER A 142 0.43 -9.05 -16.38
N ASP A 143 0.05 -8.53 -15.22
CA ASP A 143 0.16 -9.23 -13.95
C ASP A 143 -1.20 -9.36 -13.27
N THR A 144 -1.37 -10.43 -12.49
CA THR A 144 -2.60 -10.68 -11.72
C THR A 144 -2.39 -10.28 -10.27
N VAL A 145 -3.15 -9.28 -9.84
CA VAL A 145 -3.07 -8.72 -8.49
C VAL A 145 -4.31 -9.05 -7.68
N LEU A 146 -4.09 -9.45 -6.43
CA LEU A 146 -5.11 -9.58 -5.40
C LEU A 146 -5.18 -8.28 -4.60
N ILE A 147 -6.31 -7.59 -4.66
CA ILE A 147 -6.57 -6.35 -3.94
C ILE A 147 -7.63 -6.61 -2.88
N ARG A 148 -7.36 -6.27 -1.63
CA ARG A 148 -8.28 -6.51 -0.51
C ARG A 148 -8.52 -5.25 0.30
N GLY A 149 -9.80 -4.95 0.54
CA GLY A 149 -10.26 -3.97 1.52
C GLY A 149 -10.74 -4.70 2.78
N VAL A 150 -9.88 -4.77 3.78
CA VAL A 150 -10.16 -5.54 5.00
C VAL A 150 -10.62 -4.62 6.11
N GLY A 151 -11.84 -4.84 6.59
CA GLY A 151 -12.45 -4.12 7.68
C GLY A 151 -12.94 -5.06 8.78
N PRO A 152 -14.06 -5.79 8.56
CA PRO A 152 -14.66 -6.66 9.57
C PRO A 152 -13.69 -7.67 10.16
N SER A 153 -12.89 -8.30 9.32
CA SER A 153 -11.93 -9.33 9.76
C SER A 153 -10.80 -8.78 10.63
N LEU A 154 -10.47 -7.50 10.54
CA LEU A 154 -9.52 -6.87 11.48
C LEU A 154 -10.07 -6.87 12.91
N GLY A 155 -11.39 -6.73 13.07
CA GLY A 155 -12.04 -6.82 14.37
C GLY A 155 -12.16 -8.25 14.87
N THR A 156 -12.68 -9.15 14.00
CA THR A 156 -13.01 -10.52 14.41
C THR A 156 -11.80 -11.43 14.59
N LEU A 157 -10.78 -11.33 13.71
CA LEU A 157 -9.60 -12.19 13.77
C LEU A 157 -8.46 -11.58 14.58
N PHE A 158 -8.32 -10.26 14.58
CA PHE A 158 -7.16 -9.58 15.21
C PHE A 158 -7.55 -8.69 16.39
N GLY A 159 -8.84 -8.64 16.77
CA GLY A 159 -9.30 -7.87 17.92
C GLY A 159 -9.13 -6.35 17.77
N LEU A 160 -8.99 -5.84 16.52
CA LEU A 160 -8.81 -4.42 16.30
C LEU A 160 -10.10 -3.66 16.63
N ARG A 161 -10.01 -2.76 17.62
CA ARG A 161 -11.16 -1.91 17.98
C ARG A 161 -11.46 -0.92 16.86
N ARG A 162 -12.74 -0.65 16.61
CA ARG A 162 -13.23 0.29 15.59
C ARG A 162 -12.86 -0.11 14.15
N ALA A 163 -12.68 -1.41 13.89
CA ALA A 163 -12.62 -1.92 12.53
C ALA A 163 -13.89 -1.57 11.77
N LEU A 164 -13.79 -1.29 10.46
CA LEU A 164 -14.96 -1.05 9.62
C LEU A 164 -15.88 -2.27 9.63
N GLY A 165 -17.18 -2.05 9.74
CA GLY A 165 -18.20 -3.12 9.64
C GLY A 165 -18.43 -3.62 8.22
N ASN A 166 -18.21 -2.76 7.23
CA ASN A 166 -18.26 -3.07 5.80
C ASN A 166 -17.12 -2.31 5.12
N SER A 167 -16.36 -2.98 4.27
CA SER A 167 -15.37 -2.33 3.42
C SER A 167 -15.86 -2.24 1.98
N HIS A 168 -15.38 -1.22 1.27
CA HIS A 168 -15.57 -1.07 -0.16
C HIS A 168 -14.20 -0.82 -0.80
N VAL A 169 -13.88 -1.56 -1.85
CA VAL A 169 -12.70 -1.33 -2.65
C VAL A 169 -13.10 -0.99 -4.09
N ALA A 170 -12.50 0.06 -4.64
CA ALA A 170 -12.62 0.41 -6.04
C ALA A 170 -11.22 0.63 -6.63
N VAL A 171 -11.01 0.18 -7.86
CA VAL A 171 -9.75 0.30 -8.59
C VAL A 171 -9.97 1.21 -9.79
N PHE A 172 -9.06 2.16 -9.96
CA PHE A 172 -9.07 3.14 -11.03
C PHE A 172 -7.76 3.06 -11.80
N ASP A 173 -7.82 3.36 -13.09
CA ASP A 173 -6.62 3.53 -13.90
C ASP A 173 -6.01 4.94 -13.74
N SER A 174 -4.89 5.19 -14.42
CA SER A 174 -4.19 6.48 -14.40
C SER A 174 -4.99 7.65 -15.00
N THR A 175 -6.09 7.38 -15.71
CA THR A 175 -7.00 8.39 -16.25
C THR A 175 -8.13 8.74 -15.27
N GLY A 176 -8.27 7.98 -14.17
CA GLY A 176 -9.36 8.08 -13.22
C GLY A 176 -10.61 7.28 -13.61
N ALA A 177 -10.53 6.43 -14.64
CA ALA A 177 -11.63 5.55 -14.99
C ALA A 177 -11.68 4.35 -14.05
N GLN A 178 -12.87 4.02 -13.53
CA GLN A 178 -13.05 2.89 -12.64
C GLN A 178 -12.98 1.57 -13.41
N LEU A 179 -12.02 0.73 -13.06
CA LEU A 179 -11.82 -0.60 -13.64
C LEU A 179 -12.71 -1.67 -12.98
N ALA A 180 -12.79 -1.63 -11.66
CA ALA A 180 -13.57 -2.59 -10.88
C ALA A 180 -13.92 -2.05 -9.49
N ALA A 181 -14.95 -2.63 -8.86
CA ALA A 181 -15.28 -2.37 -7.46
C ALA A 181 -15.92 -3.60 -6.82
N ASN A 182 -15.78 -3.73 -5.51
CA ASN A 182 -16.40 -4.79 -4.71
C ASN A 182 -16.71 -4.30 -3.29
N THR A 183 -17.79 -4.80 -2.72
CA THR A 183 -18.23 -4.52 -1.33
C THR A 183 -18.32 -5.76 -0.46
N ILE A 184 -18.42 -6.95 -1.06
CA ILE A 184 -18.46 -8.24 -0.34
C ILE A 184 -17.63 -9.22 -1.16
N TRP A 185 -16.54 -9.73 -0.59
CA TRP A 185 -15.51 -10.48 -1.31
C TRP A 185 -16.09 -11.72 -1.94
N GLY A 186 -16.76 -12.52 -1.72
CA GLY A 186 -17.28 -13.71 -2.42
C GLY A 186 -18.41 -13.39 -3.41
N ARG A 187 -18.98 -12.17 -3.40
CA ARG A 187 -20.13 -11.86 -4.25
C ARG A 187 -19.76 -11.07 -5.50
N GLY A 188 -20.32 -11.46 -6.63
CA GLY A 188 -20.32 -10.67 -7.85
C GLY A 188 -21.15 -9.39 -7.68
N GLY A 189 -20.69 -8.25 -8.20
CA GLY A 189 -21.37 -6.96 -8.08
C GLY A 189 -22.69 -6.83 -8.85
N ARG A 190 -23.26 -7.92 -9.32
CA ARG A 190 -24.61 -8.01 -9.89
C ARG A 190 -25.48 -8.70 -8.83
N GLY A 191 -26.58 -8.10 -8.47
CA GLY A 191 -27.48 -8.57 -7.41
C GLY A 191 -28.20 -9.93 -7.65
N ASP A 192 -27.56 -10.83 -8.34
CA ASP A 192 -28.01 -12.18 -8.60
C ASP A 192 -27.33 -13.09 -7.56
N ASP A 193 -28.08 -13.59 -6.61
CA ASP A 193 -27.63 -14.61 -5.66
C ASP A 193 -27.44 -15.96 -6.43
N ASN A 194 -26.33 -16.07 -7.18
CA ASN A 194 -25.91 -17.29 -7.84
C ASN A 194 -24.84 -17.97 -7.00
N ASP A 195 -25.27 -18.79 -6.06
CA ASP A 195 -24.41 -19.45 -5.08
C ASP A 195 -23.20 -20.18 -5.70
N ALA A 196 -23.34 -20.73 -6.91
CA ALA A 196 -22.26 -21.45 -7.58
C ALA A 196 -21.17 -20.50 -8.12
N GLU A 197 -21.55 -19.37 -8.71
CA GLU A 197 -20.58 -18.36 -9.19
C GLU A 197 -19.88 -17.65 -8.03
N ASP A 198 -20.57 -17.46 -6.91
CA ASP A 198 -20.02 -16.90 -5.70
C ASP A 198 -19.00 -17.86 -5.07
N GLU A 199 -19.28 -19.18 -5.02
CA GLU A 199 -18.37 -20.20 -4.52
C GLU A 199 -17.08 -20.28 -5.40
N ASP A 200 -17.22 -20.27 -6.72
CA ASP A 200 -16.09 -20.28 -7.64
C ASP A 200 -15.20 -19.03 -7.44
N ARG A 201 -15.80 -17.85 -7.28
CA ARG A 201 -15.10 -16.61 -6.99
C ARG A 201 -14.36 -16.64 -5.66
N GLU A 202 -14.98 -17.16 -4.61
CA GLU A 202 -14.35 -17.31 -3.31
C GLU A 202 -13.16 -18.27 -3.39
N ASN A 203 -13.26 -19.38 -4.12
CA ASN A 203 -12.18 -20.33 -4.32
C ASN A 203 -11.00 -19.71 -5.11
N ASP A 204 -11.28 -18.90 -6.13
CA ASP A 204 -10.24 -18.18 -6.88
C ASP A 204 -9.50 -17.17 -6.01
N LEU A 205 -10.21 -16.44 -5.15
CA LEU A 205 -9.64 -15.48 -4.21
C LEU A 205 -8.82 -16.16 -3.11
N ASP A 206 -9.29 -17.31 -2.60
CA ASP A 206 -8.55 -18.13 -1.65
C ASP A 206 -7.28 -18.69 -2.29
N ALA A 207 -7.34 -19.22 -3.51
CA ALA A 207 -6.18 -19.69 -4.24
C ALA A 207 -5.17 -18.58 -4.55
N ALA A 208 -5.65 -17.36 -4.83
CA ALA A 208 -4.80 -16.18 -5.00
C ALA A 208 -4.13 -15.79 -3.67
N SER A 209 -4.88 -15.87 -2.56
CA SER A 209 -4.35 -15.62 -1.21
C SER A 209 -3.22 -16.59 -0.85
N ASP A 210 -3.39 -17.88 -1.14
CA ASP A 210 -2.36 -18.90 -0.93
C ASP A 210 -1.08 -18.59 -1.73
N ARG A 211 -1.22 -18.22 -3.00
CA ARG A 211 -0.07 -17.89 -3.87
C ARG A 211 0.78 -16.73 -3.34
N CYS A 212 0.16 -15.70 -2.78
CA CYS A 212 0.88 -14.54 -2.24
C CYS A 212 1.15 -14.62 -0.72
N GLY A 213 0.72 -15.71 -0.05
CA GLY A 213 0.90 -15.90 1.39
C GLY A 213 0.02 -15.01 2.25
N ALA A 214 -1.13 -14.60 1.72
CA ALA A 214 -2.14 -13.86 2.45
C ALA A 214 -3.07 -14.84 3.20
N TRP A 215 -3.55 -14.45 4.39
CA TRP A 215 -4.57 -15.22 5.10
C TRP A 215 -5.94 -15.12 4.39
N HIS A 216 -6.76 -16.18 4.52
CA HIS A 216 -8.08 -16.22 3.90
C HIS A 216 -9.06 -15.29 4.61
N LEU A 217 -9.91 -14.63 3.84
CA LEU A 217 -11.03 -13.88 4.40
C LEU A 217 -12.10 -14.87 4.89
N PRO A 218 -12.73 -14.64 6.06
CA PRO A 218 -13.79 -15.53 6.53
C PRO A 218 -14.99 -15.52 5.58
N ARG A 219 -15.50 -16.69 5.24
CA ARG A 219 -16.72 -16.84 4.45
C ARG A 219 -17.86 -16.04 5.06
N GLY A 220 -18.58 -15.30 4.22
CA GLY A 220 -19.68 -14.45 4.65
C GLY A 220 -19.28 -13.16 5.39
N SER A 221 -17.99 -12.82 5.46
CA SER A 221 -17.58 -11.51 5.99
C SER A 221 -17.90 -10.40 4.98
N ASN A 222 -18.14 -9.19 5.51
CA ASN A 222 -18.33 -7.99 4.70
C ASN A 222 -16.98 -7.29 4.37
N ASP A 223 -15.91 -8.06 4.27
CA ASP A 223 -14.66 -7.59 3.66
C ASP A 223 -14.84 -7.49 2.14
N SER A 224 -13.98 -6.74 1.47
CA SER A 224 -14.00 -6.64 0.01
C SER A 224 -12.71 -7.17 -0.61
N ALA A 225 -12.81 -7.80 -1.79
CA ALA A 225 -11.67 -8.27 -2.54
C ALA A 225 -11.92 -8.29 -4.05
N LEU A 226 -10.84 -8.08 -4.80
CA LEU A 226 -10.80 -8.14 -6.25
C LEU A 226 -9.56 -8.93 -6.69
N LEU A 227 -9.72 -9.78 -7.70
CA LEU A 227 -8.62 -10.41 -8.43
C LEU A 227 -8.65 -9.86 -9.86
N LEU A 228 -7.63 -9.10 -10.23
CA LEU A 228 -7.58 -8.40 -11.50
C LEU A 228 -6.30 -8.72 -12.25
N THR A 229 -6.40 -8.96 -13.55
CA THR A 229 -5.24 -9.02 -14.46
C THR A 229 -5.11 -7.68 -15.16
N LEU A 230 -4.04 -6.96 -14.86
CA LEU A 230 -3.80 -5.60 -15.31
C LEU A 230 -2.56 -5.55 -16.21
N ALA A 231 -2.63 -4.75 -17.25
CA ALA A 231 -1.49 -4.47 -18.11
C ALA A 231 -0.49 -3.52 -17.46
N PRO A 232 0.78 -3.48 -17.89
CA PRO A 232 1.73 -2.45 -17.51
C PRO A 232 1.21 -1.04 -17.83
N GLY A 233 1.44 -0.07 -16.87
CA GLY A 233 0.97 1.31 -17.00
C GLY A 233 1.14 2.13 -15.74
#